data_008f6537a6142ae75d74a34c6b4ccb0f
#
_entry.id   008f6537a6142ae75d74a34c6b4ccb0f
#
_cell.length_a   1.000
_cell.length_b   1.000
_cell.length_c   1.000
_cell.angle_alpha   90.00
_cell.angle_beta   90.00
_cell.angle_gamma   90.00
#
_symmetry.space_group_name_H-M   'P 1'
#
loop_
_entity.id
_entity.type
_entity.pdbx_description
1 polymer ?
#
loop_
_entity_poly.entity_id
_entity_poly.type
_entity_poly.pdbx_seq_one_letter_code
_entity_poly.pdbx_strand_id
1 'polypeptide(L)'
;MSLHVCPFWVGYLLLSPVRKLLTNPDRILEPYIRSGMTVLDAGTAMGFFSLPIARLVGESGHVVCVDLQERMVASLKKRAVKAGLDGRMEFRVCTTDSLAIDDLAGSVDFALAIAVVHEVPDPRAFLAAIFAALKKGGGLLFSEPAGHVSGDGFNGSLSLARAVGFEIRTTRKILRSHSALLSK
;
A
#
# COMPACT_ATOMS: atom_id res chain seq x y z
N MET A 1 -0.30 -19.62 14.79
CA MET A 1 -0.66 -19.53 13.37
C MET A 1 0.59 -19.14 12.58
N SER A 2 1.00 -19.92 11.59
CA SER A 2 2.14 -19.53 10.76
C SER A 2 1.70 -18.36 9.88
N LEU A 3 2.37 -17.21 10.00
CA LEU A 3 2.20 -16.08 9.12
C LEU A 3 2.51 -16.54 7.67
N HIS A 4 1.54 -16.48 6.78
CA HIS A 4 1.74 -16.74 5.35
C HIS A 4 2.23 -15.44 4.68
N VAL A 5 3.46 -15.07 5.01
CA VAL A 5 4.10 -13.91 4.37
C VAL A 5 4.61 -14.32 2.99
N CYS A 6 4.37 -13.49 2.00
CA CYS A 6 4.82 -13.71 0.62
C CYS A 6 6.33 -13.99 0.57
N PRO A 7 6.80 -15.12 0.02
CA PRO A 7 8.23 -15.42 -0.08
C PRO A 7 8.99 -14.36 -0.89
N PHE A 8 10.19 -14.01 -0.46
CA PHE A 8 11.02 -12.96 -1.10
C PHE A 8 11.20 -13.14 -2.62
N TRP A 9 11.38 -14.39 -3.11
CA TRP A 9 11.54 -14.64 -4.54
C TRP A 9 10.30 -14.31 -5.38
N VAL A 10 9.10 -14.36 -4.78
CA VAL A 10 7.84 -13.93 -5.42
C VAL A 10 7.88 -12.44 -5.74
N GLY A 11 8.59 -11.63 -4.93
CA GLY A 11 8.80 -10.22 -5.21
C GLY A 11 9.37 -9.95 -6.60
N TYR A 12 10.27 -10.80 -7.10
CA TYR A 12 10.79 -10.69 -8.48
C TYR A 12 9.73 -11.01 -9.54
N LEU A 13 8.85 -11.99 -9.30
CA LEU A 13 7.73 -12.27 -10.19
C LEU A 13 6.73 -11.11 -10.22
N LEU A 14 6.53 -10.48 -9.07
CA LEU A 14 5.67 -9.29 -8.93
C LEU A 14 6.23 -8.08 -9.68
N LEU A 15 7.52 -8.05 -10.01
CA LEU A 15 8.17 -7.00 -10.81
C LEU A 15 8.20 -7.30 -12.30
N SER A 16 7.69 -8.45 -12.75
CA SER A 16 7.82 -8.87 -14.15
C SER A 16 7.20 -7.84 -15.11
N PRO A 17 7.82 -7.62 -16.30
CA PRO A 17 7.27 -6.74 -17.32
C PRO A 17 5.86 -7.14 -17.76
N VAL A 18 5.56 -8.45 -17.75
CA VAL A 18 4.24 -8.99 -18.08
C VAL A 18 3.18 -8.49 -17.09
N ARG A 19 3.48 -8.47 -15.79
CA ARG A 19 2.57 -7.88 -14.80
C ARG A 19 2.32 -6.41 -15.05
N LYS A 20 3.34 -5.65 -15.44
CA LYS A 20 3.21 -4.21 -15.76
C LYS A 20 2.31 -3.97 -16.97
N LEU A 21 2.33 -4.85 -17.98
CA LEU A 21 1.41 -4.79 -19.12
C LEU A 21 -0.04 -5.08 -18.71
N LEU A 22 -0.24 -6.05 -17.81
CA LEU A 22 -1.56 -6.47 -17.35
C LEU A 22 -2.12 -5.52 -16.27
N THR A 23 -1.25 -4.99 -15.41
CA THR A 23 -1.62 -4.12 -14.30
C THR A 23 -0.73 -2.88 -14.36
N ASN A 24 -1.14 -1.87 -15.13
CA ASN A 24 -0.40 -0.62 -15.25
C ASN A 24 -0.58 0.21 -13.95
N PRO A 25 0.45 0.31 -13.08
CA PRO A 25 0.34 1.01 -11.82
C PRO A 25 0.10 2.51 -12.00
N ASP A 26 0.66 3.14 -13.04
CA ASP A 26 0.49 4.56 -13.30
C ASP A 26 -1.00 4.87 -13.55
N ARG A 27 -1.69 4.10 -14.41
CA ARG A 27 -3.13 4.27 -14.68
C ARG A 27 -4.02 4.04 -13.46
N ILE A 28 -3.58 3.17 -12.53
CA ILE A 28 -4.33 2.90 -11.30
C ILE A 28 -4.19 4.07 -10.34
N LEU A 29 -3.01 4.69 -10.28
CA LEU A 29 -2.63 5.68 -9.28
C LEU A 29 -2.95 7.13 -9.70
N GLU A 30 -2.81 7.47 -11.00
CA GLU A 30 -3.06 8.80 -11.54
C GLU A 30 -4.39 9.46 -11.11
N PRO A 31 -5.51 8.72 -10.94
CA PRO A 31 -6.74 9.34 -10.46
C PRO A 31 -6.67 9.87 -9.02
N TYR A 32 -5.74 9.38 -8.20
CA TYR A 32 -5.71 9.62 -6.75
C TYR A 32 -4.51 10.43 -6.28
N ILE A 33 -3.37 10.33 -6.98
CA ILE A 33 -2.10 10.93 -6.55
C ILE A 33 -1.83 12.21 -7.31
N ARG A 34 -1.40 13.25 -6.59
CA ARG A 34 -1.03 14.55 -7.13
C ARG A 34 0.37 14.95 -6.67
N SER A 35 1.00 15.85 -7.41
CA SER A 35 2.28 16.45 -7.01
C SER A 35 2.16 17.11 -5.64
N GLY A 36 3.18 16.97 -4.81
CA GLY A 36 3.26 17.52 -3.46
C GLY A 36 2.60 16.67 -2.37
N MET A 37 1.91 15.57 -2.72
CA MET A 37 1.28 14.69 -1.72
C MET A 37 2.31 13.90 -0.91
N THR A 38 1.97 13.64 0.36
CA THR A 38 2.57 12.59 1.19
C THR A 38 1.75 11.31 1.03
N VAL A 39 2.36 10.24 0.54
CA VAL A 39 1.69 8.97 0.27
C VAL A 39 2.32 7.84 1.08
N LEU A 40 1.49 7.04 1.74
CA LEU A 40 1.88 5.83 2.44
C LEU A 40 1.65 4.60 1.55
N ASP A 41 2.67 3.80 1.33
CA ASP A 41 2.58 2.49 0.68
C ASP A 41 2.84 1.40 1.74
N ALA A 42 1.76 0.83 2.29
CA ALA A 42 1.79 -0.18 3.33
C ALA A 42 1.77 -1.58 2.69
N GLY A 43 2.86 -2.34 2.86
CA GLY A 43 3.13 -3.59 2.14
C GLY A 43 3.80 -3.30 0.80
N THR A 44 4.86 -2.49 0.82
CA THR A 44 5.53 -1.96 -0.39
C THR A 44 6.23 -3.02 -1.24
N ALA A 45 6.57 -4.18 -0.67
CA ALA A 45 7.39 -5.22 -1.30
C ALA A 45 8.64 -4.62 -1.97
N MET A 46 8.91 -4.97 -3.24
CA MET A 46 10.04 -4.42 -4.01
C MET A 46 9.68 -3.17 -4.82
N GLY A 47 8.54 -2.49 -4.54
CA GLY A 47 8.18 -1.18 -5.08
C GLY A 47 7.53 -1.19 -6.45
N PHE A 48 6.66 -2.16 -6.73
CA PHE A 48 5.86 -2.17 -7.95
C PHE A 48 4.96 -0.93 -8.06
N PHE A 49 4.37 -0.50 -6.94
CA PHE A 49 3.58 0.72 -6.82
C PHE A 49 4.40 1.91 -6.31
N SER A 50 5.32 1.70 -5.37
CA SER A 50 6.06 2.80 -4.72
C SER A 50 6.87 3.66 -5.70
N LEU A 51 7.54 3.05 -6.71
CA LEU A 51 8.30 3.84 -7.69
C LEU A 51 7.41 4.68 -8.61
N PRO A 52 6.29 4.20 -9.16
CA PRO A 52 5.27 5.04 -9.80
C PRO A 52 4.73 6.16 -8.90
N ILE A 53 4.41 5.87 -7.63
CA ILE A 53 3.97 6.87 -6.67
C ILE A 53 5.01 7.98 -6.54
N ALA A 54 6.29 7.61 -6.37
CA ALA A 54 7.38 8.58 -6.22
C ALA A 54 7.57 9.49 -7.45
N ARG A 55 7.20 9.02 -8.66
CA ARG A 55 7.17 9.89 -9.85
C ARG A 55 5.98 10.84 -9.83
N LEU A 56 4.79 10.34 -9.46
CA LEU A 56 3.55 11.10 -9.46
C LEU A 56 3.53 12.21 -8.40
N VAL A 57 4.09 11.97 -7.22
CA VAL A 57 4.16 12.99 -6.17
C VAL A 57 5.16 14.12 -6.49
N GLY A 58 6.06 13.91 -7.44
CA GLY A 58 7.03 14.92 -7.87
C GLY A 58 8.10 15.24 -6.81
N GLU A 59 8.85 16.31 -7.03
CA GLU A 59 9.99 16.69 -6.16
C GLU A 59 9.56 17.22 -4.80
N SER A 60 8.38 17.84 -4.73
CA SER A 60 7.82 18.39 -3.49
C SER A 60 7.00 17.40 -2.67
N GLY A 61 6.76 16.19 -3.21
CA GLY A 61 6.01 15.14 -2.53
C GLY A 61 6.90 14.14 -1.82
N HIS A 62 6.27 13.27 -1.03
CA HIS A 62 6.97 12.28 -0.22
C HIS A 62 6.25 10.92 -0.22
N VAL A 63 7.02 9.83 -0.21
CA VAL A 63 6.49 8.46 -0.17
C VAL A 63 7.07 7.71 1.00
N VAL A 64 6.22 7.31 1.94
CA VAL A 64 6.63 6.42 3.04
C VAL A 64 6.32 4.98 2.62
N CYS A 65 7.37 4.18 2.50
CA CYS A 65 7.34 2.79 2.06
C CYS A 65 7.55 1.86 3.27
N VAL A 66 6.55 1.06 3.60
CA VAL A 66 6.59 0.19 4.79
C VAL A 66 6.43 -1.26 4.39
N ASP A 67 7.31 -2.13 4.87
CA ASP A 67 7.22 -3.59 4.71
C ASP A 67 7.77 -4.32 5.92
N LEU A 68 7.24 -5.52 6.20
CA LEU A 68 7.73 -6.41 7.25
C LEU A 68 9.10 -7.00 6.90
N GLN A 69 9.37 -7.23 5.62
CA GLN A 69 10.57 -7.91 5.15
C GLN A 69 11.68 -6.91 4.82
N GLU A 70 12.71 -6.83 5.66
CA GLU A 70 13.89 -5.97 5.45
C GLU A 70 14.51 -6.16 4.05
N ARG A 71 14.55 -7.40 3.54
CA ARG A 71 15.08 -7.70 2.20
C ARG A 71 14.27 -7.07 1.07
N MET A 72 12.93 -6.96 1.25
CA MET A 72 12.05 -6.26 0.31
C MET A 72 12.36 -4.77 0.31
N VAL A 73 12.42 -4.16 1.48
CA VAL A 73 12.75 -2.74 1.68
C VAL A 73 14.12 -2.41 1.10
N ALA A 74 15.14 -3.24 1.39
CA ALA A 74 16.50 -3.06 0.84
C ALA A 74 16.52 -3.16 -0.70
N SER A 75 15.74 -4.08 -1.29
CA SER A 75 15.61 -4.20 -2.74
C SER A 75 14.94 -2.96 -3.34
N LEU A 76 13.85 -2.48 -2.72
CA LEU A 76 13.18 -1.25 -3.14
C LEU A 76 14.13 -0.06 -3.09
N LYS A 77 14.88 0.12 -1.98
CA LYS A 77 15.83 1.22 -1.83
C LYS A 77 16.88 1.24 -2.95
N LYS A 78 17.48 0.09 -3.28
CA LYS A 78 18.42 -0.03 -4.42
C LYS A 78 17.78 0.39 -5.75
N ARG A 79 16.52 0.02 -5.96
CA ARG A 79 15.78 0.37 -7.18
C ARG A 79 15.41 1.86 -7.21
N ALA A 80 15.08 2.46 -6.08
CA ALA A 80 14.80 3.88 -5.95
C ALA A 80 16.04 4.71 -6.29
N VAL A 81 17.20 4.37 -5.72
CA VAL A 81 18.51 5.00 -6.04
C VAL A 81 18.80 4.89 -7.54
N LYS A 82 18.67 3.69 -8.13
CA LYS A 82 18.89 3.50 -9.58
C LYS A 82 17.96 4.34 -10.44
N ALA A 83 16.77 4.66 -9.94
CA ALA A 83 15.76 5.47 -10.63
C ALA A 83 15.87 6.98 -10.32
N GLY A 84 16.77 7.42 -9.43
CA GLY A 84 16.90 8.81 -8.97
C GLY A 84 15.68 9.30 -8.18
N LEU A 85 15.01 8.39 -7.43
CA LEU A 85 13.78 8.69 -6.71
C LEU A 85 13.93 8.61 -5.18
N ASP A 86 15.08 8.14 -4.68
CA ASP A 86 15.33 7.89 -3.26
C ASP A 86 15.23 9.15 -2.39
N GLY A 87 15.55 10.32 -2.92
CA GLY A 87 15.46 11.59 -2.19
C GLY A 87 14.04 11.99 -1.76
N ARG A 88 13.00 11.36 -2.33
CA ARG A 88 11.58 11.60 -1.98
C ARG A 88 10.89 10.37 -1.38
N MET A 89 11.68 9.35 -1.05
CA MET A 89 11.17 8.09 -0.52
C MET A 89 11.81 7.78 0.83
N GLU A 90 10.97 7.46 1.79
CA GLU A 90 11.36 6.95 3.10
C GLU A 90 11.12 5.45 3.16
N PHE A 91 12.05 4.69 3.75
CA PHE A 91 12.02 3.24 3.78
C PHE A 91 11.98 2.76 5.22
N ARG A 92 10.89 2.10 5.61
CA ARG A 92 10.68 1.59 6.97
C ARG A 92 10.51 0.08 6.97
N VAL A 93 11.15 -0.58 7.92
CA VAL A 93 10.86 -1.98 8.25
C VAL A 93 9.93 -1.97 9.45
N CYS A 94 8.76 -2.57 9.32
CA CYS A 94 7.78 -2.69 10.38
C CYS A 94 7.90 -4.02 11.13
N THR A 95 7.08 -4.20 12.17
CA THR A 95 6.93 -5.48 12.87
C THR A 95 5.54 -6.07 12.61
N THR A 96 5.29 -7.27 13.09
CA THR A 96 3.95 -7.89 13.04
C THR A 96 2.89 -7.11 13.81
N ASP A 97 3.31 -6.35 14.82
CA ASP A 97 2.43 -5.69 15.78
C ASP A 97 2.31 -4.18 15.54
N SER A 98 3.18 -3.60 14.70
CA SER A 98 3.19 -2.17 14.42
C SER A 98 3.69 -1.87 13.01
N LEU A 99 2.99 -0.97 12.30
CA LEU A 99 3.45 -0.41 11.02
C LEU A 99 4.59 0.61 11.17
N ALA A 100 4.94 1.00 12.40
CA ALA A 100 5.95 2.04 12.68
C ALA A 100 5.67 3.36 11.95
N ILE A 101 4.42 3.83 12.00
CA ILE A 101 3.93 5.07 11.34
C ILE A 101 3.20 6.03 12.29
N ASP A 102 3.37 5.90 13.61
CA ASP A 102 2.68 6.72 14.61
C ASP A 102 3.05 8.21 14.49
N ASP A 103 4.28 8.49 14.05
CA ASP A 103 4.78 9.84 13.74
C ASP A 103 4.08 10.51 12.54
N LEU A 104 3.35 9.74 11.72
CA LEU A 104 2.62 10.23 10.56
C LEU A 104 1.16 10.63 10.86
N ALA A 105 0.74 10.66 12.13
CA ALA A 105 -0.64 10.97 12.51
C ALA A 105 -1.16 12.24 11.82
N GLY A 106 -2.24 12.10 11.03
CA GLY A 106 -2.89 13.21 10.32
C GLY A 106 -2.02 13.90 9.23
N SER A 107 -0.96 13.27 8.73
CA SER A 107 -0.03 13.87 7.77
C SER A 107 -0.07 13.26 6.36
N VAL A 108 -0.69 12.09 6.19
CA VAL A 108 -0.75 11.35 4.93
C VAL A 108 -1.97 11.79 4.11
N ASP A 109 -1.75 12.16 2.85
CA ASP A 109 -2.81 12.55 1.92
C ASP A 109 -3.53 11.34 1.32
N PHE A 110 -2.76 10.30 1.00
CA PHE A 110 -3.27 9.07 0.39
C PHE A 110 -2.46 7.85 0.86
N ALA A 111 -3.14 6.72 1.02
CA ALA A 111 -2.50 5.46 1.39
C ALA A 111 -2.85 4.34 0.42
N LEU A 112 -1.96 3.36 0.32
CA LEU A 112 -2.17 2.10 -0.37
C LEU A 112 -2.03 0.94 0.61
N ALA A 113 -2.93 -0.05 0.49
CA ALA A 113 -2.81 -1.37 1.09
C ALA A 113 -3.22 -2.39 0.02
N ILE A 114 -2.24 -2.88 -0.75
CA ILE A 114 -2.49 -3.74 -1.90
C ILE A 114 -1.85 -5.11 -1.67
N ALA A 115 -2.69 -6.15 -1.59
CA ALA A 115 -2.30 -7.54 -1.38
C ALA A 115 -1.48 -7.74 -0.08
N VAL A 116 -1.90 -7.11 1.02
CA VAL A 116 -1.19 -7.14 2.29
C VAL A 116 -2.08 -7.46 3.50
N VAL A 117 -3.35 -7.01 3.50
CA VAL A 117 -4.19 -7.11 4.70
C VAL A 117 -4.49 -8.57 5.07
N HIS A 118 -4.55 -9.48 4.10
CA HIS A 118 -4.74 -10.91 4.34
C HIS A 118 -3.51 -11.61 4.97
N GLU A 119 -2.35 -10.94 4.97
CA GLU A 119 -1.10 -11.46 5.57
C GLU A 119 -0.87 -10.95 7.01
N VAL A 120 -1.61 -9.91 7.45
CA VAL A 120 -1.37 -9.32 8.78
C VAL A 120 -2.13 -10.06 9.88
N PRO A 121 -1.54 -10.20 11.09
CA PRO A 121 -2.18 -10.90 12.21
C PRO A 121 -3.44 -10.21 12.72
N ASP A 122 -3.44 -8.87 12.75
CA ASP A 122 -4.55 -8.03 13.18
C ASP A 122 -4.91 -7.00 12.09
N PRO A 123 -5.82 -7.35 11.15
CA PRO A 123 -6.29 -6.43 10.11
C PRO A 123 -6.94 -5.16 10.66
N ARG A 124 -7.58 -5.24 11.84
CA ARG A 124 -8.23 -4.07 12.45
C ARG A 124 -7.18 -3.07 12.94
N ALA A 125 -6.17 -3.51 13.66
CA ALA A 125 -5.07 -2.65 14.13
C ALA A 125 -4.30 -2.04 12.95
N PHE A 126 -4.03 -2.84 11.91
CA PHE A 126 -3.39 -2.36 10.67
C PHE A 126 -4.19 -1.23 10.00
N LEU A 127 -5.49 -1.42 9.81
CA LEU A 127 -6.37 -0.40 9.23
C LEU A 127 -6.51 0.83 10.12
N ALA A 128 -6.51 0.66 11.46
CA ALA A 128 -6.57 1.75 12.42
C ALA A 128 -5.30 2.63 12.37
N ALA A 129 -4.13 2.02 12.23
CA ALA A 129 -2.87 2.74 12.07
C ALA A 129 -2.87 3.60 10.79
N ILE A 130 -3.32 3.03 9.65
CA ILE A 130 -3.47 3.79 8.40
C ILE A 130 -4.50 4.92 8.56
N PHE A 131 -5.64 4.65 9.21
CA PHE A 131 -6.67 5.66 9.46
C PHE A 131 -6.11 6.83 10.30
N ALA A 132 -5.35 6.51 11.35
CA ALA A 132 -4.71 7.54 12.19
C ALA A 132 -3.74 8.41 11.38
N ALA A 133 -2.91 7.80 10.52
CA ALA A 133 -1.94 8.49 9.68
C ALA A 133 -2.58 9.41 8.62
N LEU A 134 -3.75 9.05 8.09
CA LEU A 134 -4.43 9.85 7.07
C LEU A 134 -4.90 11.20 7.59
N LYS A 135 -4.77 12.24 6.77
CA LYS A 135 -5.45 13.54 6.94
C LYS A 135 -6.96 13.37 6.91
N LYS A 136 -7.69 14.31 7.47
CA LYS A 136 -9.16 14.41 7.26
C LYS A 136 -9.45 14.55 5.76
N GLY A 137 -10.29 13.68 5.22
CA GLY A 137 -10.56 13.58 3.78
C GLY A 137 -9.50 12.82 2.98
N GLY A 138 -8.44 12.31 3.61
CA GLY A 138 -7.45 11.45 2.99
C GLY A 138 -8.04 10.11 2.54
N GLY A 139 -7.45 9.51 1.50
CA GLY A 139 -7.96 8.28 0.88
C GLY A 139 -7.08 7.06 1.12
N LEU A 140 -7.70 5.88 1.09
CA LEU A 140 -7.01 4.58 1.08
C LEU A 140 -7.47 3.75 -0.12
N LEU A 141 -6.55 3.39 -0.99
CA LEU A 141 -6.78 2.34 -2.00
C LEU A 141 -6.49 0.98 -1.36
N PHE A 142 -7.56 0.24 -1.07
CA PHE A 142 -7.51 -1.09 -0.49
C PHE A 142 -7.81 -2.14 -1.56
N SER A 143 -6.93 -3.12 -1.73
CA SER A 143 -7.08 -4.14 -2.77
C SER A 143 -6.50 -5.49 -2.34
N GLU A 144 -7.25 -6.57 -2.56
CA GLU A 144 -6.85 -7.94 -2.24
C GLU A 144 -6.99 -8.87 -3.45
N PRO A 145 -6.02 -9.78 -3.70
CA PRO A 145 -6.07 -10.68 -4.84
C PRO A 145 -7.22 -11.69 -4.69
N ALA A 146 -8.11 -11.77 -5.69
CA ALA A 146 -9.26 -12.67 -5.68
C ALA A 146 -8.88 -14.18 -5.66
N GLY A 147 -7.63 -14.52 -5.94
CA GLY A 147 -7.11 -15.88 -5.81
C GLY A 147 -6.73 -16.26 -4.36
N HIS A 148 -6.57 -15.28 -3.46
CA HIS A 148 -6.19 -15.48 -2.06
C HIS A 148 -7.33 -15.11 -1.10
N VAL A 149 -8.14 -14.13 -1.46
CA VAL A 149 -9.22 -13.60 -0.63
C VAL A 149 -10.54 -13.75 -1.38
N SER A 150 -11.52 -14.42 -0.77
CA SER A 150 -12.87 -14.51 -1.31
C SER A 150 -13.60 -13.17 -1.22
N GLY A 151 -14.71 -13.02 -1.97
CA GLY A 151 -15.57 -11.83 -1.87
C GLY A 151 -16.07 -11.58 -0.46
N ASP A 152 -16.46 -12.65 0.27
CA ASP A 152 -16.92 -12.56 1.67
C ASP A 152 -15.78 -12.18 2.62
N GLY A 153 -14.58 -12.72 2.43
CA GLY A 153 -13.40 -12.32 3.19
C GLY A 153 -13.06 -10.85 2.98
N PHE A 154 -13.12 -10.35 1.73
CA PHE A 154 -12.93 -8.94 1.42
C PHE A 154 -14.01 -8.05 2.07
N ASN A 155 -15.29 -8.47 2.03
CA ASN A 155 -16.39 -7.78 2.70
C ASN A 155 -16.21 -7.75 4.23
N GLY A 156 -15.67 -8.82 4.82
CA GLY A 156 -15.26 -8.84 6.22
C GLY A 156 -14.22 -7.76 6.54
N SER A 157 -13.18 -7.65 5.72
CA SER A 157 -12.15 -6.58 5.87
C SER A 157 -12.74 -5.18 5.68
N LEU A 158 -13.69 -4.99 4.76
CA LEU A 158 -14.41 -3.71 4.62
C LEU A 158 -15.26 -3.38 5.85
N SER A 159 -15.84 -4.39 6.51
CA SER A 159 -16.58 -4.19 7.77
C SER A 159 -15.66 -3.74 8.90
N LEU A 160 -14.44 -4.30 8.99
CA LEU A 160 -13.41 -3.83 9.92
C LEU A 160 -12.99 -2.40 9.62
N ALA A 161 -12.80 -2.05 8.34
CA ALA A 161 -12.47 -0.69 7.94
C ALA A 161 -13.56 0.32 8.36
N ARG A 162 -14.85 -0.02 8.17
CA ARG A 162 -15.97 0.81 8.68
C ARG A 162 -15.94 0.96 10.20
N ALA A 163 -15.69 -0.13 10.92
CA ALA A 163 -15.61 -0.09 12.38
C ALA A 163 -14.45 0.77 12.91
N VAL A 164 -13.40 0.97 12.12
CA VAL A 164 -12.28 1.89 12.38
C VAL A 164 -12.68 3.35 12.10
N GLY A 165 -13.64 3.60 11.21
CA GLY A 165 -14.11 4.93 10.85
C GLY A 165 -14.02 5.28 9.37
N PHE A 166 -13.54 4.37 8.52
CA PHE A 166 -13.49 4.61 7.08
C PHE A 166 -14.90 4.63 6.45
N GLU A 167 -15.09 5.54 5.52
CA GLU A 167 -16.21 5.53 4.58
C GLU A 167 -15.81 4.82 3.28
N ILE A 168 -16.63 3.90 2.78
CA ILE A 168 -16.40 3.24 1.50
C ILE A 168 -16.98 4.13 0.40
N ARG A 169 -16.11 4.68 -0.46
CA ARG A 169 -16.52 5.58 -1.56
C ARG A 169 -16.92 4.83 -2.81
N THR A 170 -16.19 3.81 -3.18
CA THR A 170 -16.48 2.97 -4.35
C THR A 170 -15.78 1.63 -4.24
N THR A 171 -16.39 0.61 -4.85
CA THR A 171 -15.72 -0.67 -5.06
C THR A 171 -15.36 -0.77 -6.54
N ARG A 172 -14.10 -1.05 -6.85
CA ARG A 172 -13.61 -1.24 -8.22
C ARG A 172 -12.98 -2.61 -8.35
N LYS A 173 -13.05 -3.20 -9.53
CA LYS A 173 -12.23 -4.37 -9.86
C LYS A 173 -10.94 -3.85 -10.49
N ILE A 174 -9.83 -3.93 -9.75
CA ILE A 174 -8.50 -3.85 -10.31
C ILE A 174 -8.12 -5.28 -10.65
N LEU A 175 -7.71 -5.52 -11.86
CA LEU A 175 -7.49 -6.81 -12.51
C LEU A 175 -7.30 -8.01 -11.54
N ARG A 176 -8.26 -8.95 -11.51
CA ARG A 176 -8.24 -10.17 -10.67
C ARG A 176 -8.16 -9.90 -9.16
N SER A 177 -8.58 -8.72 -8.70
CA SER A 177 -8.59 -8.34 -7.29
C SER A 177 -9.93 -7.76 -6.88
N HIS A 178 -10.30 -7.94 -5.62
CA HIS A 178 -11.33 -7.16 -4.95
C HIS A 178 -10.70 -5.85 -4.51
N SER A 179 -11.31 -4.70 -4.82
CA SER A 179 -10.72 -3.41 -4.50
C SER A 179 -11.77 -2.39 -4.10
N ALA A 180 -11.41 -1.51 -3.17
CA ALA A 180 -12.25 -0.41 -2.72
C ALA A 180 -11.41 0.86 -2.51
N LEU A 181 -12.03 2.00 -2.76
CA LEU A 181 -11.54 3.31 -2.33
C LEU A 181 -12.26 3.68 -1.04
N LEU A 182 -11.50 3.94 -0.02
CA LEU A 182 -11.98 4.35 1.31
C LEU A 182 -11.54 5.78 1.58
N SER A 183 -12.23 6.49 2.48
CA SER A 183 -11.83 7.82 2.95
C SER A 183 -11.98 7.96 4.46
N LYS A 184 -11.14 8.80 5.04
CA LYS A 184 -11.22 9.25 6.43
C LYS A 184 -12.14 10.45 6.56
#